data_3c7ddb72639b2a18065bd8578402a231
#
_entry.id   3c7ddb72639b2a18065bd8578402a231
#
_cell.length_a   1.000
_cell.length_b   1.000
_cell.length_c   1.000
_cell.angle_alpha   90.00
_cell.angle_beta   90.00
_cell.angle_gamma   90.00
#
_symmetry.space_group_name_H-M   'P 1'
#
loop_
_entity.id
_entity.type
_entity.pdbx_description
1 polymer ?
#
loop_
_entity_poly.entity_id
_entity_poly.type
_entity_poly.pdbx_seq_one_letter_code
_entity_poly.pdbx_strand_id
1 'polypeptide(L)'
;MSSVGVVTPFWLDRPPTEALDIAVAADDAGFDTLWIGEMATFDAFALATAVGLRTSHISLKIGPLAVGVRSPVALALGLSTVVATTGRRAALALGASSPRIVTGWHGREWEPVRRMKETVRDTRALLDGSRVAGFRLQRPVPGTPISVAAFGPAMTKVAAAVSDEVVLNLVSADHVAQVRARLAALQGETGPPLPLAVWIPAALDPGPDTLRQLRSQLAVYLAPPGYGEMFTALGHGDLVDQARSGKPRPELADAIPRELMTQVGAIGSAREIAERVAEYHDKGADHVGLVPATAEDPAGRRLLTTLAPLLAKERR
;
A
#
# COMPACT_ATOMS: atom_id res chain seq x y z
N MET A 1 9.19 -16.43 -2.65
CA MET A 1 8.55 -16.50 -3.99
C MET A 1 7.99 -15.14 -4.31
N SER A 2 8.38 -14.56 -5.43
CA SER A 2 7.90 -13.26 -5.90
C SER A 2 6.39 -13.31 -6.21
N SER A 3 5.64 -12.30 -5.83
CA SER A 3 4.19 -12.25 -6.06
C SER A 3 3.74 -10.86 -6.50
N VAL A 4 2.62 -10.82 -7.23
CA VAL A 4 2.00 -9.57 -7.66
C VAL A 4 0.55 -9.56 -7.22
N GLY A 5 0.11 -8.42 -6.69
CA GLY A 5 -1.27 -8.18 -6.27
C GLY A 5 -1.80 -6.86 -6.81
N VAL A 6 -3.00 -6.52 -6.38
CA VAL A 6 -3.67 -5.28 -6.77
C VAL A 6 -3.94 -4.43 -5.53
N VAL A 7 -3.94 -3.13 -5.69
CA VAL A 7 -4.22 -2.16 -4.62
C VAL A 7 -5.39 -1.29 -5.03
N THR A 8 -6.36 -1.10 -4.15
CA THR A 8 -7.42 -0.13 -4.39
C THR A 8 -6.85 1.30 -4.38
N PRO A 9 -6.98 2.06 -5.46
CA PRO A 9 -6.42 3.40 -5.53
C PRO A 9 -7.23 4.42 -4.73
N PHE A 10 -6.61 5.59 -4.49
CA PHE A 10 -7.27 6.75 -3.90
C PHE A 10 -7.47 7.88 -4.92
N TRP A 11 -7.99 7.53 -6.09
CA TRP A 11 -8.28 8.53 -7.12
C TRP A 11 -9.47 9.39 -6.70
N LEU A 12 -9.22 10.65 -6.35
CA LEU A 12 -10.27 11.58 -5.90
C LEU A 12 -11.15 12.08 -7.05
N ASP A 13 -10.78 11.85 -8.28
CA ASP A 13 -11.49 12.15 -9.52
C ASP A 13 -12.39 11.00 -9.99
N ARG A 14 -12.46 9.90 -9.23
CA ARG A 14 -13.26 8.72 -9.57
C ARG A 14 -14.31 8.43 -8.50
N PRO A 15 -15.45 7.78 -8.87
CA PRO A 15 -16.43 7.35 -7.88
C PRO A 15 -15.80 6.40 -6.84
N PRO A 16 -16.03 6.58 -5.52
CA PRO A 16 -15.49 5.68 -4.49
C PRO A 16 -15.88 4.21 -4.69
N THR A 17 -17.04 3.95 -5.31
CA THR A 17 -17.54 2.60 -5.62
C THR A 17 -16.67 1.85 -6.64
N GLU A 18 -15.85 2.56 -7.45
CA GLU A 18 -14.93 1.93 -8.40
C GLU A 18 -13.92 0.99 -7.71
N ALA A 19 -13.60 1.25 -6.44
CA ALA A 19 -12.72 0.35 -5.65
C ALA A 19 -13.27 -1.09 -5.57
N LEU A 20 -14.60 -1.26 -5.51
CA LEU A 20 -15.24 -2.58 -5.54
C LEU A 20 -15.14 -3.23 -6.93
N ASP A 21 -15.30 -2.44 -7.99
CA ASP A 21 -15.19 -2.94 -9.36
C ASP A 21 -13.75 -3.37 -9.69
N ILE A 22 -12.75 -2.65 -9.16
CA ILE A 22 -11.32 -3.03 -9.26
C ILE A 22 -11.08 -4.37 -8.55
N ALA A 23 -11.66 -4.55 -7.35
CA ALA A 23 -11.52 -5.79 -6.59
C ALA A 23 -12.09 -7.00 -7.36
N VAL A 24 -13.27 -6.84 -7.96
CA VAL A 24 -13.89 -7.87 -8.80
C VAL A 24 -13.04 -8.15 -10.05
N ALA A 25 -12.55 -7.09 -10.72
CA ALA A 25 -11.69 -7.26 -11.89
C ALA A 25 -10.36 -7.97 -11.55
N ALA A 26 -9.80 -7.72 -10.37
CA ALA A 26 -8.60 -8.40 -9.89
C ALA A 26 -8.85 -9.88 -9.59
N ASP A 27 -9.97 -10.21 -8.93
CA ASP A 27 -10.39 -11.59 -8.65
C ASP A 27 -10.63 -12.36 -9.95
N ASP A 28 -11.41 -11.79 -10.89
CA ASP A 28 -11.72 -12.37 -12.20
C ASP A 28 -10.44 -12.61 -13.05
N ALA A 29 -9.44 -11.71 -12.93
CA ALA A 29 -8.16 -11.85 -13.62
C ALA A 29 -7.20 -12.85 -12.94
N GLY A 30 -7.55 -13.38 -11.76
CA GLY A 30 -6.77 -14.40 -11.05
C GLY A 30 -5.62 -13.87 -10.19
N PHE A 31 -5.69 -12.62 -9.73
CA PHE A 31 -4.76 -12.11 -8.71
C PHE A 31 -5.07 -12.69 -7.34
N ASP A 32 -4.04 -13.07 -6.58
CA ASP A 32 -4.20 -13.73 -5.28
C ASP A 32 -4.38 -12.76 -4.10
N THR A 33 -4.01 -11.49 -4.27
CA THR A 33 -3.95 -10.50 -3.19
C THR A 33 -4.53 -9.17 -3.61
N LEU A 34 -5.42 -8.63 -2.80
CA LEU A 34 -5.92 -7.25 -2.89
C LEU A 34 -5.58 -6.48 -1.61
N TRP A 35 -4.94 -5.33 -1.78
CA TRP A 35 -4.72 -4.36 -0.71
C TRP A 35 -5.85 -3.32 -0.71
N ILE A 36 -6.40 -3.08 0.47
CA ILE A 36 -7.49 -2.12 0.68
C ILE A 36 -7.01 -1.06 1.65
N GLY A 37 -6.41 0.00 1.11
CA GLY A 37 -5.99 1.14 1.93
C GLY A 37 -7.19 1.97 2.41
N GLU A 38 -6.92 2.94 3.28
CA GLU A 38 -7.92 3.88 3.77
C GLU A 38 -7.42 5.32 3.64
N MET A 39 -8.29 6.17 3.12
CA MET A 39 -8.05 7.61 3.01
C MET A 39 -9.36 8.36 3.34
N ALA A 40 -9.84 9.23 2.48
CA ALA A 40 -11.01 10.06 2.69
C ALA A 40 -12.27 9.57 1.94
N THR A 41 -12.24 8.38 1.35
CA THR A 41 -13.29 7.90 0.43
C THR A 41 -14.21 6.84 1.05
N PHE A 42 -13.66 5.91 1.83
CA PHE A 42 -14.41 4.81 2.43
C PHE A 42 -13.72 4.29 3.70
N ASP A 43 -14.48 3.59 4.55
CA ASP A 43 -13.94 2.78 5.65
C ASP A 43 -13.40 1.46 5.09
N ALA A 44 -12.16 1.12 5.44
CA ALA A 44 -11.48 -0.05 4.87
C ALA A 44 -12.12 -1.39 5.25
N PHE A 45 -12.68 -1.55 6.45
CA PHE A 45 -13.36 -2.78 6.86
C PHE A 45 -14.72 -2.94 6.18
N ALA A 46 -15.46 -1.84 6.00
CA ALA A 46 -16.72 -1.85 5.26
C ALA A 46 -16.48 -2.25 3.80
N LEU A 47 -15.48 -1.65 3.14
CA LEU A 47 -15.11 -2.01 1.77
C LEU A 47 -14.60 -3.45 1.70
N ALA A 48 -13.74 -3.89 2.62
CA ALA A 48 -13.22 -5.25 2.66
C ALA A 48 -14.33 -6.29 2.80
N THR A 49 -15.37 -6.00 3.61
CA THR A 49 -16.55 -6.86 3.72
C THR A 49 -17.31 -6.94 2.39
N ALA A 50 -17.57 -5.79 1.76
CA ALA A 50 -18.26 -5.76 0.46
C ALA A 50 -17.47 -6.52 -0.62
N VAL A 51 -16.15 -6.32 -0.68
CA VAL A 51 -15.24 -7.04 -1.59
C VAL A 51 -15.29 -8.54 -1.32
N GLY A 52 -15.12 -8.96 -0.05
CA GLY A 52 -15.10 -10.39 0.29
C GLY A 52 -16.40 -11.13 -0.02
N LEU A 53 -17.54 -10.42 -0.03
CA LEU A 53 -18.85 -10.98 -0.45
C LEU A 53 -19.04 -11.00 -1.98
N ARG A 54 -18.25 -10.24 -2.74
CA ARG A 54 -18.37 -10.07 -4.21
C ARG A 54 -17.28 -10.80 -4.99
N THR A 55 -16.27 -11.32 -4.30
CA THR A 55 -15.12 -12.01 -4.88
C THR A 55 -15.09 -13.48 -4.48
N SER A 56 -14.31 -14.32 -5.19
CA SER A 56 -14.34 -15.77 -5.04
C SER A 56 -13.09 -16.34 -4.36
N HIS A 57 -11.91 -15.80 -4.58
CA HIS A 57 -10.65 -16.40 -4.10
C HIS A 57 -9.60 -15.40 -3.58
N ILE A 58 -9.68 -14.12 -3.98
CA ILE A 58 -8.67 -13.12 -3.63
C ILE A 58 -8.55 -12.95 -2.11
N SER A 59 -7.33 -12.94 -1.60
CA SER A 59 -7.01 -12.66 -0.19
C SER A 59 -6.95 -11.16 0.06
N LEU A 60 -7.39 -10.71 1.24
CA LEU A 60 -7.50 -9.29 1.56
C LEU A 60 -6.36 -8.85 2.48
N LYS A 61 -5.66 -7.78 2.14
CA LYS A 61 -4.76 -7.05 3.04
C LYS A 61 -5.37 -5.68 3.33
N ILE A 62 -5.86 -5.48 4.56
CA ILE A 62 -6.65 -4.32 4.96
C ILE A 62 -5.73 -3.27 5.59
N GLY A 63 -5.56 -2.15 4.91
CA GLY A 63 -4.66 -1.07 5.30
C GLY A 63 -3.65 -0.69 4.21
N PRO A 64 -2.64 0.16 4.55
CA PRO A 64 -2.25 0.59 5.90
C PRO A 64 -3.27 1.50 6.58
N LEU A 65 -3.73 1.07 7.76
CA LEU A 65 -4.60 1.86 8.62
C LEU A 65 -3.77 2.74 9.56
N ALA A 66 -4.22 3.97 9.78
CA ALA A 66 -3.49 4.94 10.58
C ALA A 66 -3.44 4.55 12.06
N VAL A 67 -2.24 4.31 12.61
CA VAL A 67 -2.06 4.09 14.06
C VAL A 67 -2.46 5.36 14.83
N GLY A 68 -3.10 5.18 15.99
CA GLY A 68 -3.62 6.29 16.79
C GLY A 68 -5.02 6.77 16.39
N VAL A 69 -5.54 6.36 15.23
CA VAL A 69 -6.94 6.63 14.82
C VAL A 69 -7.86 5.54 15.35
N ARG A 70 -7.56 4.28 15.08
CA ARG A 70 -8.31 3.15 15.63
C ARG A 70 -7.57 2.52 16.81
N SER A 71 -8.34 2.08 17.82
CA SER A 71 -7.79 1.29 18.92
C SER A 71 -7.45 -0.14 18.47
N PRO A 72 -6.54 -0.86 19.17
CA PRO A 72 -6.30 -2.28 18.91
C PRO A 72 -7.56 -3.14 18.95
N VAL A 73 -8.52 -2.80 19.84
CA VAL A 73 -9.82 -3.47 19.92
C VAL A 73 -10.63 -3.26 18.64
N ALA A 74 -10.69 -2.03 18.12
CA ALA A 74 -11.42 -1.74 16.88
C ALA A 74 -10.79 -2.43 15.66
N LEU A 75 -9.46 -2.51 15.60
CA LEU A 75 -8.73 -3.21 14.54
C LEU A 75 -9.00 -4.72 14.57
N ALA A 76 -8.93 -5.34 15.75
CA ALA A 76 -9.17 -6.77 15.92
C ALA A 76 -10.64 -7.14 15.64
N LEU A 77 -11.60 -6.33 16.10
CA LEU A 77 -13.03 -6.51 15.81
C LEU A 77 -13.32 -6.38 14.31
N GLY A 78 -12.79 -5.35 13.66
CA GLY A 78 -12.98 -5.11 12.24
C GLY A 78 -12.49 -6.30 11.41
N LEU A 79 -11.24 -6.74 11.62
CA LEU A 79 -10.68 -7.88 10.91
C LEU A 79 -11.46 -9.18 11.18
N SER A 80 -11.73 -9.49 12.45
CA SER A 80 -12.49 -10.67 12.83
C SER A 80 -13.89 -10.70 12.19
N THR A 81 -14.54 -9.54 12.08
CA THR A 81 -15.82 -9.40 11.39
C THR A 81 -15.69 -9.69 9.90
N VAL A 82 -14.72 -9.11 9.21
CA VAL A 82 -14.48 -9.38 7.78
C VAL A 82 -14.27 -10.87 7.55
N VAL A 83 -13.38 -11.51 8.30
CA VAL A 83 -13.10 -12.94 8.16
C VAL A 83 -14.36 -13.78 8.42
N ALA A 84 -15.10 -13.47 9.49
CA ALA A 84 -16.30 -14.26 9.88
C ALA A 84 -17.46 -14.11 8.90
N THR A 85 -17.62 -12.92 8.28
CA THR A 85 -18.73 -12.65 7.38
C THR A 85 -18.46 -13.05 5.94
N THR A 86 -17.21 -13.02 5.51
CA THR A 86 -16.84 -13.28 4.11
C THR A 86 -16.21 -14.67 3.89
N GLY A 87 -15.67 -15.29 4.93
CA GLY A 87 -14.86 -16.51 4.81
C GLY A 87 -13.52 -16.31 4.12
N ARG A 88 -13.12 -15.05 3.82
CA ARG A 88 -11.86 -14.75 3.13
C ARG A 88 -10.68 -14.75 4.09
N ARG A 89 -9.52 -15.16 3.57
CA ARG A 89 -8.25 -14.88 4.26
C ARG A 89 -8.02 -13.38 4.29
N ALA A 90 -7.71 -12.84 5.45
CA ALA A 90 -7.43 -11.42 5.60
C ALA A 90 -6.20 -11.17 6.48
N ALA A 91 -5.49 -10.10 6.21
CA ALA A 91 -4.36 -9.60 6.97
C ALA A 91 -4.56 -8.11 7.27
N LEU A 92 -3.85 -7.58 8.25
CA LEU A 92 -3.83 -6.15 8.55
C LEU A 92 -2.55 -5.51 8.02
N ALA A 93 -2.67 -4.23 7.62
CA ALA A 93 -1.52 -3.37 7.46
C ALA A 93 -1.73 -2.10 8.29
N LEU A 94 -0.67 -1.62 8.93
CA LEU A 94 -0.68 -0.44 9.78
C LEU A 94 0.33 0.59 9.26
N GLY A 95 -0.02 1.87 9.35
CA GLY A 95 0.81 2.98 8.89
C GLY A 95 0.87 4.14 9.87
N ALA A 96 1.96 4.91 9.80
CA ALA A 96 2.15 6.11 10.63
C ALA A 96 1.16 7.22 10.27
N SER A 97 0.68 7.25 9.04
CA SER A 97 -0.10 8.34 8.49
C SER A 97 0.62 9.70 8.60
N SER A 98 -0.09 10.80 8.73
CA SER A 98 0.48 12.15 8.85
C SER A 98 -0.18 12.96 9.97
N PRO A 99 0.49 14.00 10.49
CA PRO A 99 -0.12 14.92 11.46
C PRO A 99 -1.43 15.53 10.94
N ARG A 100 -1.53 15.83 9.64
CA ARG A 100 -2.74 16.37 9.02
C ARG A 100 -3.94 15.43 9.21
N ILE A 101 -3.74 14.13 9.06
CA ILE A 101 -4.81 13.14 9.20
C ILE A 101 -5.05 12.83 10.68
N VAL A 102 -4.03 12.39 11.40
CA VAL A 102 -4.19 11.92 12.78
C VAL A 102 -4.61 13.06 13.71
N THR A 103 -3.94 14.20 13.63
CA THR A 103 -4.26 15.35 14.49
C THR A 103 -5.36 16.22 13.89
N GLY A 104 -5.24 16.57 12.60
CA GLY A 104 -6.16 17.52 11.97
C GLY A 104 -7.57 16.96 11.77
N TRP A 105 -7.72 15.71 11.32
CA TRP A 105 -9.04 15.13 11.06
C TRP A 105 -9.63 14.40 12.26
N HIS A 106 -8.76 13.71 13.05
CA HIS A 106 -9.22 12.83 14.12
C HIS A 106 -8.97 13.37 15.52
N GLY A 107 -8.32 14.55 15.67
CA GLY A 107 -8.03 15.17 16.96
C GLY A 107 -7.17 14.30 17.89
N ARG A 108 -6.28 13.46 17.32
CA ARG A 108 -5.44 12.55 18.07
C ARG A 108 -3.97 13.01 18.04
N GLU A 109 -3.22 12.64 19.06
CA GLU A 109 -1.78 12.91 19.11
C GLU A 109 -1.02 12.02 18.12
N TRP A 110 -0.13 12.65 17.33
CA TRP A 110 0.69 11.95 16.33
C TRP A 110 2.04 11.54 16.92
N GLU A 111 2.11 10.31 17.42
CA GLU A 111 3.31 9.68 17.98
C GLU A 111 3.58 8.34 17.26
N PRO A 112 3.98 8.36 15.98
CA PRO A 112 3.91 7.18 15.12
C PRO A 112 4.78 6.02 15.59
N VAL A 113 5.99 6.27 16.10
CA VAL A 113 6.93 5.22 16.52
C VAL A 113 6.41 4.46 17.76
N ARG A 114 5.97 5.19 18.78
CA ARG A 114 5.45 4.61 20.01
C ARG A 114 4.13 3.87 19.73
N ARG A 115 3.20 4.56 19.08
CA ARG A 115 1.87 4.03 18.74
C ARG A 115 1.95 2.78 17.86
N MET A 116 2.88 2.73 16.90
CA MET A 116 3.05 1.56 16.03
C MET A 116 3.36 0.31 16.84
N LYS A 117 4.34 0.37 17.73
CA LYS A 117 4.75 -0.77 18.58
C LYS A 117 3.60 -1.26 19.45
N GLU A 118 2.93 -0.34 20.15
CA GLU A 118 1.80 -0.64 21.04
C GLU A 118 0.63 -1.25 20.25
N THR A 119 0.27 -0.62 19.13
CA THR A 119 -0.88 -1.06 18.32
C THR A 119 -0.64 -2.45 17.71
N VAL A 120 0.55 -2.71 17.15
CA VAL A 120 0.86 -4.04 16.60
C VAL A 120 0.82 -5.11 17.69
N ARG A 121 1.51 -4.88 18.83
CA ARG A 121 1.54 -5.82 19.96
C ARG A 121 0.14 -6.15 20.46
N ASP A 122 -0.66 -5.13 20.74
CA ASP A 122 -1.96 -5.30 21.38
C ASP A 122 -2.99 -5.89 20.41
N THR A 123 -2.95 -5.47 19.13
CA THR A 123 -3.82 -6.04 18.08
C THR A 123 -3.49 -7.52 17.86
N ARG A 124 -2.21 -7.89 17.77
CA ARG A 124 -1.77 -9.29 17.65
C ARG A 124 -2.25 -10.12 18.81
N ALA A 125 -2.03 -9.65 20.06
CA ALA A 125 -2.49 -10.36 21.25
C ALA A 125 -3.99 -10.61 21.25
N LEU A 126 -4.81 -9.64 20.82
CA LEU A 126 -6.26 -9.80 20.69
C LEU A 126 -6.62 -10.80 19.59
N LEU A 127 -5.99 -10.73 18.43
CA LEU A 127 -6.22 -11.67 17.33
C LEU A 127 -5.84 -13.10 17.70
N ASP A 128 -4.81 -13.29 18.53
CA ASP A 128 -4.39 -14.58 19.05
C ASP A 128 -5.25 -15.07 20.23
N GLY A 129 -6.27 -14.30 20.64
CA GLY A 129 -7.24 -14.68 21.69
C GLY A 129 -6.84 -14.29 23.10
N SER A 130 -5.77 -13.53 23.27
CA SER A 130 -5.36 -12.99 24.57
C SER A 130 -6.28 -11.85 25.02
N ARG A 131 -6.19 -11.50 26.32
CA ARG A 131 -6.92 -10.37 26.91
C ARG A 131 -6.03 -9.12 26.94
N VAL A 132 -6.53 -8.00 26.42
CA VAL A 132 -5.85 -6.69 26.46
C VAL A 132 -6.77 -5.66 27.11
N ALA A 133 -6.32 -4.95 28.11
CA ALA A 133 -7.08 -3.94 28.86
C ALA A 133 -8.50 -4.42 29.27
N GLY A 134 -8.60 -5.68 29.69
CA GLY A 134 -9.88 -6.29 30.11
C GLY A 134 -10.73 -6.84 28.96
N PHE A 135 -10.50 -6.46 27.70
CA PHE A 135 -11.22 -6.96 26.53
C PHE A 135 -10.59 -8.25 26.00
N ARG A 136 -11.43 -9.16 25.51
CA ARG A 136 -11.05 -10.39 24.78
C ARG A 136 -11.93 -10.56 23.57
N LEU A 137 -11.34 -10.84 22.43
CA LEU A 137 -12.07 -11.11 21.20
C LEU A 137 -12.80 -12.46 21.29
N GLN A 138 -14.09 -12.49 20.99
CA GLN A 138 -14.89 -13.74 21.04
C GLN A 138 -14.54 -14.70 19.91
N ARG A 139 -14.15 -14.18 18.76
CA ARG A 139 -13.74 -14.96 17.58
C ARG A 139 -12.32 -14.56 17.19
N PRO A 140 -11.31 -15.11 17.85
CA PRO A 140 -9.92 -14.88 17.49
C PRO A 140 -9.62 -15.34 16.06
N VAL A 141 -8.63 -14.70 15.45
CA VAL A 141 -8.09 -15.06 14.12
C VAL A 141 -6.58 -15.18 14.26
N PRO A 142 -6.12 -16.24 14.96
CA PRO A 142 -4.72 -16.39 15.30
C PRO A 142 -3.86 -16.57 14.05
N GLY A 143 -2.59 -16.14 14.15
CA GLY A 143 -1.67 -16.19 13.02
C GLY A 143 -1.96 -15.19 11.90
N THR A 144 -2.83 -14.20 12.13
CA THR A 144 -3.10 -13.13 11.18
C THR A 144 -1.83 -12.30 10.94
N PRO A 145 -1.32 -12.18 9.70
CA PRO A 145 -0.18 -11.32 9.41
C PRO A 145 -0.50 -9.86 9.63
N ILE A 146 0.47 -9.12 10.19
CA ILE A 146 0.40 -7.66 10.35
C ILE A 146 1.58 -7.03 9.62
N SER A 147 1.29 -6.34 8.52
CA SER A 147 2.27 -5.56 7.76
C SER A 147 2.42 -4.16 8.37
N VAL A 148 3.61 -3.57 8.27
CA VAL A 148 3.86 -2.18 8.68
C VAL A 148 4.36 -1.36 7.50
N ALA A 149 3.67 -0.25 7.22
CA ALA A 149 4.14 0.72 6.25
C ALA A 149 5.32 1.51 6.84
N ALA A 150 6.49 1.40 6.22
CA ALA A 150 7.71 2.02 6.68
C ALA A 150 8.47 2.67 5.53
N PHE A 151 8.84 3.94 5.67
CA PHE A 151 9.61 4.67 4.67
C PHE A 151 11.03 4.99 5.20
N GLY A 152 11.11 5.74 6.28
CA GLY A 152 12.37 6.20 6.86
C GLY A 152 13.01 5.19 7.84
N PRO A 153 14.29 5.42 8.23
CA PRO A 153 15.06 4.50 9.07
C PRO A 153 14.40 4.15 10.40
N ALA A 154 13.78 5.12 11.08
CA ALA A 154 13.16 4.91 12.38
C ALA A 154 11.97 3.93 12.29
N MET A 155 11.09 4.11 11.30
CA MET A 155 9.93 3.23 11.11
C MET A 155 10.35 1.86 10.56
N THR A 156 11.37 1.78 9.70
CA THR A 156 11.94 0.51 9.24
C THR A 156 12.48 -0.31 10.42
N LYS A 157 13.14 0.34 11.38
CA LYS A 157 13.60 -0.33 12.61
C LYS A 157 12.44 -0.83 13.47
N VAL A 158 11.34 -0.08 13.56
CA VAL A 158 10.12 -0.53 14.26
C VAL A 158 9.52 -1.73 13.54
N ALA A 159 9.32 -1.61 12.22
CA ALA A 159 8.74 -2.67 11.41
C ALA A 159 9.53 -3.98 11.53
N ALA A 160 10.87 -3.91 11.41
CA ALA A 160 11.75 -5.07 11.59
C ALA A 160 11.57 -5.80 12.94
N ALA A 161 11.16 -5.07 13.98
CA ALA A 161 11.02 -5.63 15.33
C ALA A 161 9.62 -6.19 15.63
N VAL A 162 8.55 -5.75 14.91
CA VAL A 162 7.17 -6.05 15.35
C VAL A 162 6.26 -6.58 14.25
N SER A 163 6.63 -6.47 12.96
CA SER A 163 5.76 -6.85 11.85
C SER A 163 6.14 -8.18 11.20
N ASP A 164 5.22 -8.71 10.42
CA ASP A 164 5.42 -9.90 9.60
C ASP A 164 5.81 -9.54 8.16
N GLU A 165 5.65 -8.28 7.76
CA GLU A 165 5.97 -7.75 6.44
C GLU A 165 6.15 -6.22 6.52
N VAL A 166 7.03 -5.69 5.70
CA VAL A 166 7.12 -4.24 5.46
C VAL A 166 6.44 -3.90 4.15
N VAL A 167 5.70 -2.79 4.11
CA VAL A 167 5.13 -2.28 2.85
C VAL A 167 5.61 -0.85 2.56
N LEU A 168 6.06 -0.64 1.33
CA LEU A 168 6.44 0.64 0.76
C LEU A 168 5.36 1.12 -0.21
N ASN A 169 5.25 2.42 -0.41
CA ASN A 169 4.35 2.99 -1.39
C ASN A 169 5.07 4.04 -2.22
N LEU A 170 4.88 4.00 -3.54
CA LEU A 170 5.33 5.03 -4.47
C LEU A 170 6.84 5.32 -4.34
N VAL A 171 7.66 4.30 -4.36
CA VAL A 171 9.12 4.41 -4.27
C VAL A 171 9.79 3.83 -5.53
N SER A 172 11.03 4.27 -5.83
CA SER A 172 11.82 3.68 -6.89
C SER A 172 12.33 2.28 -6.53
N ALA A 173 12.69 1.49 -7.53
CA ALA A 173 13.29 0.17 -7.34
C ALA A 173 14.61 0.25 -6.54
N ASP A 174 15.41 1.28 -6.74
CA ASP A 174 16.63 1.50 -5.95
C ASP A 174 16.34 1.82 -4.47
N HIS A 175 15.25 2.52 -4.18
CA HIS A 175 14.81 2.72 -2.80
C HIS A 175 14.39 1.40 -2.14
N VAL A 176 13.76 0.48 -2.88
CA VAL A 176 13.47 -0.88 -2.40
C VAL A 176 14.76 -1.59 -2.02
N ALA A 177 15.81 -1.54 -2.87
CA ALA A 177 17.10 -2.14 -2.55
C ALA A 177 17.75 -1.56 -1.28
N GLN A 178 17.66 -0.24 -1.08
CA GLN A 178 18.14 0.41 0.14
C GLN A 178 17.40 -0.05 1.40
N VAL A 179 16.06 -0.17 1.33
CA VAL A 179 15.26 -0.67 2.45
C VAL A 179 15.55 -2.15 2.72
N ARG A 180 15.68 -2.97 1.67
CA ARG A 180 16.07 -4.39 1.79
C ARG A 180 17.42 -4.55 2.51
N ALA A 181 18.44 -3.78 2.11
CA ALA A 181 19.74 -3.80 2.75
C ALA A 181 19.66 -3.38 4.24
N ARG A 182 18.85 -2.37 4.54
CA ARG A 182 18.61 -1.91 5.92
C ARG A 182 17.90 -2.97 6.76
N LEU A 183 16.90 -3.65 6.22
CA LEU A 183 16.20 -4.75 6.92
C LEU A 183 17.16 -5.90 7.20
N ALA A 184 17.97 -6.30 6.24
CA ALA A 184 19.00 -7.33 6.41
C ALA A 184 19.98 -6.97 7.54
N ALA A 185 20.46 -5.73 7.58
CA ALA A 185 21.36 -5.25 8.64
C ALA A 185 20.70 -5.25 10.03
N LEU A 186 19.39 -5.00 10.12
CA LEU A 186 18.63 -5.00 11.38
C LEU A 186 18.32 -6.42 11.91
N GLN A 187 18.11 -7.38 11.00
CA GLN A 187 17.79 -8.77 11.37
C GLN A 187 19.02 -9.62 11.65
N GLY A 188 20.19 -9.24 11.16
CA GLY A 188 21.40 -10.05 11.23
C GLY A 188 21.28 -11.35 10.42
N GLU A 189 22.10 -12.35 10.74
CA GLU A 189 22.11 -13.66 10.04
C GLU A 189 21.04 -14.65 10.58
N THR A 190 20.21 -14.24 11.53
CA THR A 190 19.29 -15.13 12.23
C THR A 190 17.87 -15.03 11.66
N GLY A 191 17.45 -16.05 10.92
CA GLY A 191 16.08 -16.23 10.44
C GLY A 191 15.85 -15.83 8.97
N PRO A 192 14.65 -16.11 8.43
CA PRO A 192 14.30 -15.72 7.06
C PRO A 192 14.19 -14.19 6.98
N PRO A 193 14.53 -13.60 5.82
CA PRO A 193 14.38 -12.16 5.62
C PRO A 193 12.91 -11.74 5.75
N LEU A 194 12.69 -10.61 6.43
CA LEU A 194 11.34 -10.04 6.58
C LEU A 194 10.77 -9.70 5.19
N PRO A 195 9.59 -10.20 4.81
CA PRO A 195 8.96 -9.89 3.54
C PRO A 195 8.83 -8.39 3.30
N LEU A 196 9.06 -7.97 2.05
CA LEU A 196 9.00 -6.58 1.62
C LEU A 196 8.03 -6.43 0.45
N ALA A 197 6.95 -5.72 0.69
CA ALA A 197 5.98 -5.35 -0.33
C ALA A 197 6.21 -3.91 -0.82
N VAL A 198 5.87 -3.63 -2.07
CA VAL A 198 5.87 -2.28 -2.63
C VAL A 198 4.62 -2.03 -3.45
N TRP A 199 4.01 -0.85 -3.31
CA TRP A 199 2.90 -0.41 -4.15
C TRP A 199 3.40 0.58 -5.19
N ILE A 200 3.04 0.33 -6.45
CA ILE A 200 3.43 1.18 -7.57
C ILE A 200 2.23 1.52 -8.45
N PRO A 201 2.07 2.77 -8.91
CA PRO A 201 1.10 3.10 -9.92
C PRO A 201 1.33 2.31 -11.20
N ALA A 202 0.26 1.83 -11.83
CA ALA A 202 0.35 1.06 -13.06
C ALA A 202 -0.64 1.57 -14.11
N ALA A 203 -0.17 1.75 -15.34
CA ALA A 203 -1.01 2.20 -16.45
C ALA A 203 -0.56 1.58 -17.78
N LEU A 204 -1.47 0.85 -18.43
CA LEU A 204 -1.24 0.21 -19.72
C LEU A 204 -1.55 1.19 -20.86
N ASP A 205 -0.54 1.51 -21.69
CA ASP A 205 -0.63 2.42 -22.83
C ASP A 205 -1.47 3.69 -22.49
N PRO A 206 -1.04 4.49 -21.49
CA PRO A 206 -1.86 5.58 -20.98
C PRO A 206 -2.02 6.71 -21.95
N GLY A 207 -3.25 7.19 -22.09
CA GLY A 207 -3.58 8.44 -22.76
C GLY A 207 -3.44 9.67 -21.84
N PRO A 208 -3.85 10.85 -22.36
CA PRO A 208 -3.65 12.11 -21.64
C PRO A 208 -4.35 12.20 -20.27
N ASP A 209 -5.55 11.64 -20.15
CA ASP A 209 -6.33 11.70 -18.90
C ASP A 209 -5.72 10.82 -17.82
N THR A 210 -5.24 9.63 -18.19
CA THR A 210 -4.50 8.74 -17.28
C THR A 210 -3.19 9.38 -16.83
N LEU A 211 -2.44 10.01 -17.71
CA LEU A 211 -1.22 10.72 -17.34
C LEU A 211 -1.52 11.90 -16.40
N ARG A 212 -2.61 12.62 -16.61
CA ARG A 212 -3.05 13.69 -15.70
C ARG A 212 -3.42 13.15 -14.32
N GLN A 213 -4.14 12.02 -14.24
CA GLN A 213 -4.49 11.34 -12.99
C GLN A 213 -3.23 10.96 -12.19
N LEU A 214 -2.25 10.34 -12.84
CA LEU A 214 -0.98 9.96 -12.24
C LEU A 214 -0.18 11.16 -11.72
N ARG A 215 -0.07 12.24 -12.50
CA ARG A 215 0.58 13.49 -12.09
C ARG A 215 -0.09 14.11 -10.87
N SER A 216 -1.42 14.17 -10.86
CA SER A 216 -2.20 14.70 -9.74
C SER A 216 -1.96 13.94 -8.44
N GLN A 217 -1.81 12.63 -8.53
CA GLN A 217 -1.46 11.77 -7.40
C GLN A 217 -0.02 12.04 -6.92
N LEU A 218 0.96 12.06 -7.83
CA LEU A 218 2.36 12.31 -7.49
C LEU A 218 2.58 13.67 -6.83
N ALA A 219 1.87 14.71 -7.27
CA ALA A 219 1.97 16.05 -6.70
C ALA A 219 1.68 16.10 -5.19
N VAL A 220 0.88 15.17 -4.67
CA VAL A 220 0.58 15.06 -3.23
C VAL A 220 1.81 14.64 -2.42
N TYR A 221 2.71 13.86 -3.04
CA TYR A 221 3.87 13.26 -2.38
C TYR A 221 5.17 14.06 -2.52
N LEU A 222 5.21 15.13 -3.32
CA LEU A 222 6.44 15.92 -3.53
C LEU A 222 6.95 16.59 -2.24
N ALA A 223 6.06 17.17 -1.43
CA ALA A 223 6.46 17.92 -0.23
C ALA A 223 6.77 17.08 1.02
N PRO A 224 6.06 15.95 1.31
CA PRO A 224 6.25 15.20 2.54
C PRO A 224 7.68 14.72 2.75
N PRO A 225 8.19 14.79 4.01
CA PRO A 225 9.49 14.23 4.37
C PRO A 225 9.63 12.76 3.99
N GLY A 226 10.82 12.37 3.58
CA GLY A 226 11.10 11.03 3.06
C GLY A 226 10.85 10.96 1.56
N TYR A 227 9.64 11.25 1.10
CA TYR A 227 9.32 11.29 -0.34
C TYR A 227 10.09 12.41 -1.06
N GLY A 228 10.09 13.63 -0.52
CA GLY A 228 10.81 14.75 -1.11
C GLY A 228 12.30 14.44 -1.26
N GLU A 229 12.95 13.88 -0.23
CA GLU A 229 14.36 13.49 -0.27
C GLU A 229 14.62 12.42 -1.35
N MET A 230 13.72 11.44 -1.48
CA MET A 230 13.80 10.42 -2.53
C MET A 230 13.66 11.05 -3.92
N PHE A 231 12.67 11.92 -4.14
CA PHE A 231 12.48 12.58 -5.43
C PHE A 231 13.65 13.52 -5.78
N THR A 232 14.25 14.17 -4.79
CA THR A 232 15.48 14.96 -4.97
C THR A 232 16.63 14.06 -5.43
N ALA A 233 16.79 12.89 -4.81
CA ALA A 233 17.81 11.92 -5.21
C ALA A 233 17.57 11.33 -6.62
N LEU A 234 16.33 11.32 -7.10
CA LEU A 234 15.95 10.93 -8.46
C LEU A 234 16.13 12.05 -9.49
N GLY A 235 16.64 13.23 -9.09
CA GLY A 235 16.89 14.37 -9.98
C GLY A 235 15.78 15.42 -10.06
N HIS A 236 14.76 15.34 -9.19
CA HIS A 236 13.59 16.22 -9.22
C HIS A 236 13.52 17.19 -8.03
N GLY A 237 14.67 17.65 -7.55
CA GLY A 237 14.78 18.58 -6.40
C GLY A 237 14.00 19.87 -6.61
N ASP A 238 14.04 20.45 -7.79
CA ASP A 238 13.31 21.70 -8.12
C ASP A 238 11.79 21.56 -7.93
N LEU A 239 11.20 20.39 -8.27
CA LEU A 239 9.78 20.12 -8.03
C LEU A 239 9.47 20.01 -6.55
N VAL A 240 10.37 19.39 -5.78
CA VAL A 240 10.26 19.28 -4.33
C VAL A 240 10.29 20.64 -3.67
N ASP A 241 11.21 21.51 -4.08
CA ASP A 241 11.34 22.86 -3.54
C ASP A 241 10.11 23.71 -3.87
N GLN A 242 9.59 23.63 -5.11
CA GLN A 242 8.34 24.26 -5.49
C GLN A 242 7.16 23.78 -4.66
N ALA A 243 7.07 22.48 -4.39
CA ALA A 243 6.00 21.92 -3.56
C ALA A 243 6.10 22.37 -2.10
N ARG A 244 7.30 22.42 -1.55
CA ARG A 244 7.58 22.89 -0.17
C ARG A 244 7.40 24.41 -0.02
N SER A 245 7.57 25.19 -1.08
CA SER A 245 7.28 26.63 -1.09
C SER A 245 5.78 26.95 -1.22
N GLY A 246 4.91 25.91 -1.36
CA GLY A 246 3.46 26.09 -1.40
C GLY A 246 2.86 26.32 -2.79
N LYS A 247 3.59 25.98 -3.87
CA LYS A 247 3.04 26.05 -5.23
C LYS A 247 1.75 25.23 -5.34
N PRO A 248 0.70 25.74 -6.02
CA PRO A 248 -0.57 25.03 -6.17
C PRO A 248 -0.41 23.65 -6.81
N ARG A 249 -1.13 22.65 -6.27
CA ARG A 249 -1.03 21.26 -6.75
C ARG A 249 -1.30 21.08 -8.25
N PRO A 250 -2.28 21.76 -8.89
CA PRO A 250 -2.47 21.65 -10.33
C PRO A 250 -1.21 22.04 -11.12
N GLU A 251 -0.58 23.14 -10.75
CA GLU A 251 0.66 23.61 -11.39
C GLU A 251 1.83 22.66 -11.17
N LEU A 252 1.93 22.06 -9.97
CA LEU A 252 2.91 21.02 -9.70
C LEU A 252 2.67 19.78 -10.55
N ALA A 253 1.40 19.33 -10.65
CA ALA A 253 1.03 18.19 -11.47
C ALA A 253 1.41 18.39 -12.94
N ASP A 254 1.14 19.56 -13.50
CA ASP A 254 1.50 19.90 -14.89
C ASP A 254 3.02 19.89 -15.14
N ALA A 255 3.80 20.23 -14.11
CA ALA A 255 5.26 20.25 -14.18
C ALA A 255 5.91 18.85 -14.00
N ILE A 256 5.18 17.83 -13.54
CA ILE A 256 5.72 16.49 -13.35
C ILE A 256 6.05 15.82 -14.69
N PRO A 257 7.31 15.50 -14.97
CA PRO A 257 7.71 14.85 -16.21
C PRO A 257 7.30 13.36 -16.23
N ARG A 258 7.18 12.80 -17.43
CA ARG A 258 6.89 11.37 -17.60
C ARG A 258 7.96 10.48 -16.94
N GLU A 259 9.20 10.92 -16.98
CA GLU A 259 10.35 10.24 -16.37
C GLU A 259 10.12 9.96 -14.89
N LEU A 260 9.72 10.97 -14.09
CA LEU A 260 9.44 10.78 -12.68
C LEU A 260 8.34 9.72 -12.45
N MET A 261 7.28 9.75 -13.27
CA MET A 261 6.20 8.75 -13.16
C MET A 261 6.72 7.33 -13.41
N THR A 262 7.60 7.14 -14.40
CA THR A 262 8.18 5.82 -14.72
C THR A 262 9.25 5.37 -13.72
N GLN A 263 9.93 6.29 -13.04
CA GLN A 263 10.89 5.96 -11.98
C GLN A 263 10.23 5.35 -10.73
N VAL A 264 8.95 5.64 -10.47
CA VAL A 264 8.23 5.16 -9.29
C VAL A 264 6.96 4.38 -9.61
N GLY A 265 6.74 4.06 -10.87
CA GLY A 265 5.57 3.34 -11.37
C GLY A 265 5.88 2.41 -12.53
N ALA A 266 4.91 1.61 -12.94
CA ALA A 266 4.93 0.71 -14.08
C ALA A 266 3.98 1.23 -15.17
N ILE A 267 4.49 2.02 -16.10
CA ILE A 267 3.69 2.84 -17.03
C ILE A 267 4.22 2.67 -18.46
N GLY A 268 3.41 2.10 -19.33
CA GLY A 268 3.79 1.84 -20.73
C GLY A 268 3.04 0.66 -21.33
N SER A 269 3.65 -0.03 -22.29
CA SER A 269 3.16 -1.27 -22.86
C SER A 269 3.15 -2.41 -21.82
N ALA A 270 2.42 -3.47 -22.09
CA ALA A 270 2.35 -4.63 -21.21
C ALA A 270 3.73 -5.24 -20.90
N ARG A 271 4.63 -5.23 -21.90
CA ARG A 271 6.00 -5.71 -21.74
C ARG A 271 6.82 -4.80 -20.82
N GLU A 272 6.77 -3.48 -21.02
CA GLU A 272 7.48 -2.52 -20.17
C GLU A 272 7.00 -2.59 -18.70
N ILE A 273 5.69 -2.81 -18.49
CA ILE A 273 5.14 -3.00 -17.15
C ILE A 273 5.66 -4.28 -16.50
N ALA A 274 5.68 -5.40 -17.23
CA ALA A 274 6.20 -6.66 -16.72
C ALA A 274 7.71 -6.55 -16.39
N GLU A 275 8.51 -5.99 -17.29
CA GLU A 275 9.94 -5.72 -17.06
C GLU A 275 10.17 -4.83 -15.82
N ARG A 276 9.30 -3.84 -15.63
CA ARG A 276 9.37 -2.96 -14.45
C ARG A 276 9.02 -3.68 -13.16
N VAL A 277 8.02 -4.55 -13.16
CA VAL A 277 7.68 -5.41 -12.02
C VAL A 277 8.83 -6.35 -11.68
N ALA A 278 9.44 -6.97 -12.68
CA ALA A 278 10.62 -7.83 -12.51
C ALA A 278 11.79 -7.06 -11.87
N GLU A 279 12.04 -5.82 -12.31
CA GLU A 279 13.07 -4.97 -11.70
C GLU A 279 12.83 -4.72 -10.20
N TYR A 280 11.58 -4.48 -9.76
CA TYR A 280 11.26 -4.35 -8.34
C TYR A 280 11.56 -5.64 -7.58
N HIS A 281 11.26 -6.80 -8.16
CA HIS A 281 11.60 -8.09 -7.55
C HIS A 281 13.12 -8.31 -7.48
N ASP A 282 13.87 -8.01 -8.52
CA ASP A 282 15.32 -8.10 -8.55
C ASP A 282 16.00 -7.19 -7.51
N LYS A 283 15.38 -6.05 -7.23
CA LYS A 283 15.82 -5.12 -6.17
C LYS A 283 15.36 -5.53 -4.76
N GLY A 284 14.68 -6.66 -4.63
CA GLY A 284 14.36 -7.30 -3.35
C GLY A 284 12.94 -7.10 -2.85
N ALA A 285 11.99 -6.68 -3.68
CA ALA A 285 10.58 -6.76 -3.32
C ALA A 285 10.08 -8.21 -3.43
N ASP A 286 9.48 -8.74 -2.37
CA ASP A 286 8.83 -10.06 -2.39
C ASP A 286 7.40 -9.96 -2.97
N HIS A 287 6.78 -8.78 -2.88
CA HIS A 287 5.44 -8.53 -3.38
C HIS A 287 5.35 -7.14 -4.04
N VAL A 288 4.80 -7.09 -5.26
CA VAL A 288 4.49 -5.84 -5.96
C VAL A 288 2.98 -5.68 -6.05
N GLY A 289 2.45 -4.63 -5.43
CA GLY A 289 1.05 -4.24 -5.51
C GLY A 289 0.84 -3.20 -6.62
N LEU A 290 0.10 -3.55 -7.66
CA LEU A 290 -0.25 -2.64 -8.74
C LEU A 290 -1.41 -1.74 -8.33
N VAL A 291 -1.23 -0.42 -8.39
CA VAL A 291 -2.28 0.58 -8.19
C VAL A 291 -2.78 1.00 -9.57
N PRO A 292 -3.89 0.44 -10.09
CA PRO A 292 -4.34 0.72 -11.45
C PRO A 292 -4.78 2.17 -11.62
N ALA A 293 -4.28 2.84 -12.64
CA ALA A 293 -4.83 4.11 -13.10
C ALA A 293 -6.11 3.84 -13.89
N THR A 294 -7.19 4.56 -13.59
CA THR A 294 -8.52 4.22 -14.07
C THR A 294 -9.22 5.29 -14.90
N ALA A 295 -8.57 6.42 -15.18
CA ALA A 295 -9.18 7.51 -15.93
C ALA A 295 -9.66 7.09 -17.34
N GLU A 296 -8.88 6.27 -18.05
CA GLU A 296 -9.19 5.75 -19.38
C GLU A 296 -9.30 4.20 -19.41
N ASP A 297 -9.19 3.56 -18.26
CA ASP A 297 -9.36 2.11 -18.08
C ASP A 297 -10.23 1.84 -16.84
N PRO A 298 -11.57 1.98 -16.94
CA PRO A 298 -12.46 1.83 -15.80
C PRO A 298 -12.24 0.53 -15.04
N ALA A 299 -12.07 0.64 -13.73
CA ALA A 299 -11.71 -0.47 -12.84
C ALA A 299 -10.37 -1.16 -13.17
N GLY A 300 -9.52 -0.58 -14.01
CA GLY A 300 -8.24 -1.17 -14.41
C GLY A 300 -8.37 -2.49 -15.18
N ARG A 301 -9.54 -2.76 -15.79
CA ARG A 301 -9.85 -4.07 -16.38
C ARG A 301 -8.89 -4.48 -17.48
N ARG A 302 -8.59 -3.54 -18.41
CA ARG A 302 -7.66 -3.79 -19.52
C ARG A 302 -6.26 -4.11 -18.99
N LEU A 303 -5.77 -3.29 -18.06
CA LEU A 303 -4.47 -3.50 -17.39
C LEU A 303 -4.41 -4.88 -16.75
N LEU A 304 -5.35 -5.18 -15.85
CA LEU A 304 -5.34 -6.39 -15.04
C LEU A 304 -5.46 -7.66 -15.89
N THR A 305 -6.40 -7.68 -16.86
CA THR A 305 -6.58 -8.83 -17.75
C THR A 305 -5.37 -9.08 -18.65
N THR A 306 -4.72 -8.00 -19.13
CA THR A 306 -3.54 -8.10 -19.99
C THR A 306 -2.31 -8.60 -19.22
N LEU A 307 -2.12 -8.12 -17.98
CA LEU A 307 -0.92 -8.44 -17.21
C LEU A 307 -0.98 -9.79 -16.50
N ALA A 308 -2.15 -10.25 -16.08
CA ALA A 308 -2.27 -11.49 -15.31
C ALA A 308 -1.53 -12.70 -15.94
N PRO A 309 -1.70 -13.02 -17.23
CA PRO A 309 -0.98 -14.15 -17.85
C PRO A 309 0.53 -13.91 -18.02
N LEU A 310 0.99 -12.67 -18.12
CA LEU A 310 2.42 -12.34 -18.23
C LEU A 310 3.11 -12.53 -16.88
N LEU A 311 2.51 -11.99 -15.82
CA LEU A 311 3.05 -12.04 -14.46
C LEU A 311 2.94 -13.43 -13.82
N ALA A 312 2.01 -14.29 -14.27
CA ALA A 312 1.93 -15.68 -13.83
C ALA A 312 3.09 -16.56 -14.34
N LYS A 313 3.71 -16.20 -15.46
CA LYS A 313 4.86 -16.93 -16.02
C LYS A 313 6.15 -16.70 -15.24
N GLU A 314 6.30 -15.54 -14.62
CA GLU A 314 7.49 -15.22 -13.80
C GLU A 314 7.46 -15.89 -12.42
N ARG A 315 6.33 -16.49 -12.03
CA ARG A 315 6.17 -17.26 -10.77
C ARG A 315 6.68 -18.69 -10.86
N ARG A 316 7.05 -19.19 -12.04
CA ARG A 316 7.55 -20.57 -12.30
C ARG A 316 9.06 -20.60 -12.41
#